data_c6850c8e3cc39029c0b9d58e2fd62037
#
_entry.id   c6850c8e3cc39029c0b9d58e2fd62037
#
_cell.length_a   1.000
_cell.length_b   1.000
_cell.length_c   1.000
_cell.angle_alpha   90.00
_cell.angle_beta   90.00
_cell.angle_gamma   90.00
#
_symmetry.space_group_name_H-M   'P 1'
#
loop_
_entity.id
_entity.type
_entity.pdbx_description
1 polymer ?
#
loop_
_entity_poly.entity_id
_entity_poly.type
_entity_poly.pdbx_seq_one_letter_code
_entity_poly.pdbx_strand_id
1 'polypeptide(L)'
;MAYIGLINLLLIVVNIAVSYKGLKDRSFFNKYSFEVDRILIEKDYKRLITSGFLHVSWMHLFFNMVSLFLFSNSLEVKLGPTAYLTLYFASLVGGNLLSLLIHRNHGDYSAVGASGAVCGVIFASIALFPAMRLGFFGIPFSIPGWAYGSLFVLYSIYGIKSRRDNIGHEAHMGGALIGMVVALCMVPEGIAENYRTILSILLPGALFVYIIVKCPHILFIDNRYFKAHVGDYDMDDRYHLERAGEQQDLDYLLEKIHKRGMKSLTKKEREMLMKYSEEV
;
A
#
# COMPACT_ATOMS: atom_id res chain seq x y z
N MET A 1 -21.13 -23.64 10.88
CA MET A 1 -21.06 -22.59 9.85
C MET A 1 -19.82 -21.75 10.12
N ALA A 2 -18.94 -21.57 9.13
CA ALA A 2 -17.80 -20.67 9.28
C ALA A 2 -18.35 -19.24 9.45
N TYR A 3 -18.03 -18.60 10.57
CA TYR A 3 -18.36 -17.18 10.79
C TYR A 3 -17.53 -16.36 9.79
N ILE A 4 -18.20 -15.61 8.94
CA ILE A 4 -17.55 -14.63 8.07
C ILE A 4 -17.75 -13.28 8.74
N GLY A 5 -16.65 -12.61 9.10
CA GLY A 5 -16.70 -11.29 9.69
C GLY A 5 -17.36 -10.29 8.74
N LEU A 6 -18.34 -9.54 9.24
CA LEU A 6 -19.09 -8.58 8.43
C LEU A 6 -18.18 -7.47 7.86
N ILE A 7 -17.23 -6.99 8.68
CA ILE A 7 -16.28 -5.94 8.26
C ILE A 7 -15.32 -6.47 7.21
N ASN A 8 -14.82 -7.70 7.39
CA ASN A 8 -13.98 -8.35 6.40
C ASN A 8 -14.68 -8.45 5.04
N LEU A 9 -15.93 -8.93 5.03
CA LEU A 9 -16.71 -9.04 3.81
C LEU A 9 -16.94 -7.67 3.15
N LEU A 10 -17.26 -6.65 3.94
CA LEU A 10 -17.44 -5.27 3.46
C LEU A 10 -16.15 -4.73 2.82
N LEU A 11 -15.00 -4.93 3.47
CA LEU A 11 -13.69 -4.51 2.93
C LEU A 11 -13.38 -5.21 1.60
N ILE A 12 -13.65 -6.51 1.49
CA ILE A 12 -13.47 -7.26 0.24
C ILE A 12 -14.36 -6.67 -0.87
N VAL A 13 -15.65 -6.47 -0.60
CA VAL A 13 -16.61 -5.92 -1.58
C VAL A 13 -16.19 -4.52 -2.04
N VAL A 14 -15.80 -3.65 -1.11
CA VAL A 14 -15.34 -2.28 -1.45
C VAL A 14 -14.06 -2.32 -2.29
N ASN A 15 -13.09 -3.17 -1.93
CA ASN A 15 -11.87 -3.35 -2.71
C ASN A 15 -12.17 -3.81 -4.14
N ILE A 16 -13.05 -4.80 -4.31
CA ILE A 16 -13.45 -5.29 -5.63
C ILE A 16 -14.14 -4.18 -6.44
N ALA A 17 -15.09 -3.46 -5.84
CA ALA A 17 -15.84 -2.42 -6.54
C ALA A 17 -14.94 -1.24 -6.98
N VAL A 18 -14.07 -0.75 -6.10
CA VAL A 18 -13.16 0.36 -6.40
C VAL A 18 -12.10 -0.07 -7.42
N SER A 19 -11.52 -1.27 -7.27
CA SER A 19 -10.54 -1.79 -8.22
C SER A 19 -11.15 -2.07 -9.60
N TYR A 20 -12.37 -2.58 -9.66
CA TYR A 20 -13.08 -2.76 -10.93
C TYR A 20 -13.20 -1.44 -11.69
N LYS A 21 -13.56 -0.35 -11.00
CA LYS A 21 -13.62 0.98 -11.60
C LYS A 21 -12.24 1.47 -12.02
N GLY A 22 -11.22 1.34 -11.16
CA GLY A 22 -9.86 1.76 -11.45
C GLY A 22 -9.22 1.04 -12.63
N LEU A 23 -9.46 -0.28 -12.78
CA LEU A 23 -8.97 -1.07 -13.89
C LEU A 23 -9.62 -0.70 -15.23
N LYS A 24 -10.83 -0.10 -15.22
CA LYS A 24 -11.54 0.33 -16.41
C LYS A 24 -11.38 1.81 -16.74
N ASP A 25 -11.07 2.63 -15.75
CA ASP A 25 -10.97 4.09 -15.86
C ASP A 25 -9.60 4.56 -15.36
N ARG A 26 -8.71 4.87 -16.30
CA ARG A 26 -7.35 5.33 -16.01
C ARG A 26 -7.33 6.67 -15.28
N SER A 27 -8.22 7.58 -15.60
CA SER A 27 -8.34 8.87 -14.92
C SER A 27 -8.74 8.68 -13.44
N PHE A 28 -9.72 7.79 -13.20
CA PHE A 28 -10.07 7.42 -11.82
C PHE A 28 -8.89 6.77 -11.09
N PHE A 29 -8.16 5.86 -11.73
CA PHE A 29 -6.99 5.21 -11.16
C PHE A 29 -5.94 6.24 -10.74
N ASN A 30 -5.51 7.12 -11.65
CA ASN A 30 -4.50 8.15 -11.39
C ASN A 30 -4.94 9.15 -10.31
N LYS A 31 -6.24 9.49 -10.27
CA LYS A 31 -6.80 10.42 -9.27
C LYS A 31 -6.67 9.91 -7.83
N TYR A 32 -6.69 8.58 -7.61
CA TYR A 32 -6.76 7.98 -6.29
C TYR A 32 -5.55 7.10 -5.93
N SER A 33 -4.60 6.87 -6.86
CA SER A 33 -3.34 6.19 -6.58
C SER A 33 -2.47 6.99 -5.61
N PHE A 34 -1.63 6.30 -4.85
CA PHE A 34 -0.56 6.91 -4.08
C PHE A 34 0.46 7.51 -5.06
N GLU A 35 0.83 8.76 -4.85
CA GLU A 35 1.83 9.47 -5.64
C GLU A 35 2.50 10.50 -4.73
N VAL A 36 3.82 10.47 -4.65
CA VAL A 36 4.58 11.24 -3.65
C VAL A 36 4.36 12.73 -3.82
N ASP A 37 4.50 13.26 -5.03
CA ASP A 37 4.34 14.70 -5.28
C ASP A 37 2.93 15.19 -4.98
N ARG A 38 1.91 14.43 -5.38
CA ARG A 38 0.52 14.77 -5.05
C ARG A 38 0.27 14.82 -3.55
N ILE A 39 0.94 13.96 -2.78
CA ILE A 39 0.78 13.92 -1.32
C ILE A 39 1.57 15.05 -0.65
N LEU A 40 2.84 15.26 -1.05
CA LEU A 40 3.73 16.20 -0.38
C LEU A 40 3.53 17.64 -0.83
N ILE A 41 3.35 17.87 -2.14
CA ILE A 41 3.22 19.22 -2.73
C ILE A 41 1.77 19.69 -2.69
N GLU A 42 0.85 18.88 -3.25
CA GLU A 42 -0.57 19.24 -3.33
C GLU A 42 -1.34 18.97 -2.03
N LYS A 43 -0.68 18.30 -1.03
CA LYS A 43 -1.26 17.93 0.27
C LYS A 43 -2.50 17.04 0.14
N ASP A 44 -2.55 16.23 -0.93
CA ASP A 44 -3.65 15.30 -1.19
C ASP A 44 -3.52 14.03 -0.33
N TYR A 45 -3.62 14.19 0.99
CA TYR A 45 -3.43 13.12 1.99
C TYR A 45 -4.46 11.99 1.91
N LYS A 46 -5.61 12.20 1.22
CA LYS A 46 -6.58 11.12 1.01
C LYS A 46 -5.97 9.94 0.26
N ARG A 47 -4.94 10.17 -0.55
CA ARG A 47 -4.21 9.15 -1.31
C ARG A 47 -3.54 8.10 -0.41
N LEU A 48 -3.25 8.43 0.85
CA LEU A 48 -2.77 7.49 1.87
C LEU A 48 -3.81 6.39 2.20
N ILE A 49 -5.09 6.63 1.91
CA ILE A 49 -6.17 5.68 2.13
C ILE A 49 -6.71 5.16 0.81
N THR A 50 -6.99 6.04 -0.15
CA THR A 50 -7.69 5.67 -1.39
C THR A 50 -6.88 4.71 -2.26
N SER A 51 -5.56 4.83 -2.26
CA SER A 51 -4.66 3.94 -2.99
C SER A 51 -4.76 2.48 -2.54
N GLY A 52 -5.10 2.26 -1.27
CA GLY A 52 -5.28 0.93 -0.69
C GLY A 52 -6.50 0.15 -1.23
N PHE A 53 -7.34 0.79 -2.02
CA PHE A 53 -8.52 0.16 -2.63
C PHE A 53 -8.38 -0.01 -4.16
N LEU A 54 -7.26 0.41 -4.73
CA LEU A 54 -6.93 0.24 -6.14
C LEU A 54 -5.95 -0.93 -6.32
N HIS A 55 -6.00 -1.59 -7.48
CA HIS A 55 -5.07 -2.66 -7.82
C HIS A 55 -4.64 -2.54 -9.28
N VAL A 56 -3.37 -2.84 -9.58
CA VAL A 56 -2.81 -2.76 -10.94
C VAL A 56 -3.32 -3.86 -11.87
N SER A 57 -3.82 -4.98 -11.33
CA SER A 57 -4.29 -6.13 -12.10
C SER A 57 -5.31 -6.96 -11.32
N TRP A 58 -6.07 -7.80 -12.04
CA TRP A 58 -7.00 -8.75 -11.43
C TRP A 58 -6.31 -9.77 -10.53
N MET A 59 -5.10 -10.20 -10.88
CA MET A 59 -4.32 -11.14 -10.08
C MET A 59 -3.85 -10.49 -8.77
N HIS A 60 -3.42 -9.23 -8.84
CA HIS A 60 -3.05 -8.47 -7.64
C HIS A 60 -4.26 -8.31 -6.68
N LEU A 61 -5.42 -7.95 -7.21
CA LEU A 61 -6.67 -7.90 -6.44
C LEU A 61 -7.02 -9.26 -5.83
N PHE A 62 -6.98 -10.32 -6.65
CA PHE A 62 -7.33 -11.67 -6.23
C PHE A 62 -6.49 -12.14 -5.04
N PHE A 63 -5.16 -12.02 -5.13
CA PHE A 63 -4.29 -12.45 -4.03
C PHE A 63 -4.49 -11.63 -2.76
N ASN A 64 -4.73 -10.32 -2.86
CA ASN A 64 -5.06 -9.50 -1.70
C ASN A 64 -6.38 -9.95 -1.05
N MET A 65 -7.43 -10.16 -1.83
CA MET A 65 -8.75 -10.55 -1.30
C MET A 65 -8.75 -11.95 -0.71
N VAL A 66 -8.06 -12.90 -1.34
CA VAL A 66 -7.90 -14.25 -0.78
C VAL A 66 -7.12 -14.19 0.54
N SER A 67 -6.02 -13.47 0.59
CA SER A 67 -5.25 -13.31 1.84
C SER A 67 -6.10 -12.64 2.93
N LEU A 68 -6.79 -11.56 2.59
CA LEU A 68 -7.68 -10.88 3.54
C LEU A 68 -8.75 -11.83 4.07
N PHE A 69 -9.40 -12.59 3.19
CA PHE A 69 -10.42 -13.57 3.58
C PHE A 69 -9.87 -14.65 4.53
N LEU A 70 -8.69 -15.19 4.25
CA LEU A 70 -8.10 -16.27 5.03
C LEU A 70 -7.67 -15.84 6.44
N PHE A 71 -7.14 -14.62 6.59
CA PHE A 71 -6.56 -14.17 7.86
C PHE A 71 -7.50 -13.34 8.72
N SER A 72 -8.55 -12.76 8.15
CA SER A 72 -9.39 -11.80 8.85
C SER A 72 -10.38 -12.41 9.83
N ASN A 73 -10.98 -13.56 9.50
CA ASN A 73 -12.11 -14.08 10.28
C ASN A 73 -11.79 -14.30 11.76
N SER A 74 -10.70 -15.03 12.07
CA SER A 74 -10.30 -15.27 13.46
C SER A 74 -9.89 -13.98 14.17
N LEU A 75 -9.29 -13.05 13.43
CA LEU A 75 -8.84 -11.77 13.97
C LEU A 75 -10.02 -10.83 14.27
N GLU A 76 -11.01 -10.73 13.37
CA GLU A 76 -12.21 -9.94 13.59
C GLU A 76 -13.04 -10.48 14.77
N VAL A 77 -13.14 -11.81 14.91
CA VAL A 77 -13.79 -12.42 16.08
C VAL A 77 -13.04 -12.08 17.37
N LYS A 78 -11.72 -12.13 17.38
CA LYS A 78 -10.91 -11.86 18.59
C LYS A 78 -10.93 -10.39 18.99
N LEU A 79 -10.84 -9.47 18.03
CA LEU A 79 -10.75 -8.03 18.27
C LEU A 79 -12.12 -7.34 18.35
N GLY A 80 -13.12 -7.90 17.70
CA GLY A 80 -14.38 -7.24 17.39
C GLY A 80 -14.28 -6.32 16.15
N PRO A 81 -15.43 -5.95 15.56
CA PRO A 81 -15.48 -5.28 14.26
C PRO A 81 -14.78 -3.92 14.24
N THR A 82 -14.97 -3.10 15.26
CA THR A 82 -14.39 -1.75 15.32
C THR A 82 -12.86 -1.79 15.45
N ALA A 83 -12.34 -2.63 16.35
CA ALA A 83 -10.90 -2.75 16.54
C ALA A 83 -10.21 -3.37 15.32
N TYR A 84 -10.84 -4.35 14.68
CA TYR A 84 -10.35 -4.92 13.42
C TYR A 84 -10.28 -3.87 12.28
N LEU A 85 -11.32 -3.05 12.14
CA LEU A 85 -11.34 -1.96 11.16
C LEU A 85 -10.25 -0.92 11.44
N THR A 86 -10.05 -0.55 12.71
CA THR A 86 -8.97 0.35 13.14
C THR A 86 -7.61 -0.22 12.78
N LEU A 87 -7.38 -1.51 13.06
CA LEU A 87 -6.13 -2.21 12.72
C LEU A 87 -5.88 -2.20 11.20
N TYR A 88 -6.90 -2.49 10.39
CA TYR A 88 -6.80 -2.47 8.93
C TYR A 88 -6.35 -1.11 8.41
N PHE A 89 -7.03 -0.03 8.81
CA PHE A 89 -6.68 1.32 8.35
C PHE A 89 -5.38 1.84 8.94
N ALA A 90 -5.06 1.53 10.20
CA ALA A 90 -3.77 1.89 10.80
C ALA A 90 -2.62 1.23 10.03
N SER A 91 -2.76 -0.04 9.66
CA SER A 91 -1.78 -0.78 8.87
C SER A 91 -1.63 -0.21 7.46
N LEU A 92 -2.74 0.12 6.80
CA LEU A 92 -2.74 0.74 5.47
C LEU A 92 -2.00 2.07 5.48
N VAL A 93 -2.42 2.96 6.39
CA VAL A 93 -1.82 4.31 6.49
C VAL A 93 -0.37 4.22 6.96
N GLY A 94 -0.06 3.38 7.95
CA GLY A 94 1.31 3.18 8.43
C GLY A 94 2.25 2.63 7.35
N GLY A 95 1.77 1.71 6.52
CA GLY A 95 2.51 1.21 5.36
C GLY A 95 2.77 2.30 4.33
N ASN A 96 1.74 3.05 3.95
CA ASN A 96 1.87 4.15 3.02
C ASN A 96 2.74 5.31 3.55
N LEU A 97 2.71 5.58 4.85
CA LEU A 97 3.61 6.57 5.47
C LEU A 97 5.08 6.12 5.43
N LEU A 98 5.36 4.82 5.61
CA LEU A 98 6.73 4.32 5.45
C LEU A 98 7.19 4.41 3.98
N SER A 99 6.31 4.09 3.01
CA SER A 99 6.61 4.32 1.59
C SER A 99 6.86 5.79 1.31
N LEU A 100 6.04 6.70 1.81
CA LEU A 100 6.20 8.13 1.65
C LEU A 100 7.54 8.62 2.22
N LEU A 101 7.92 8.13 3.39
CA LEU A 101 9.19 8.48 4.03
C LEU A 101 10.39 8.02 3.21
N ILE A 102 10.35 6.81 2.66
CA ILE A 102 11.45 6.24 1.88
C ILE A 102 11.53 6.89 0.49
N HIS A 103 10.39 7.16 -0.13
CA HIS A 103 10.31 7.73 -1.48
C HIS A 103 10.08 9.24 -1.53
N ARG A 104 10.23 9.95 -0.42
CA ARG A 104 9.94 11.40 -0.33
C ARG A 104 10.69 12.29 -1.33
N ASN A 105 11.77 11.79 -1.90
CA ASN A 105 12.59 12.47 -2.92
C ASN A 105 12.41 11.87 -4.33
N HIS A 106 11.40 11.02 -4.51
CA HIS A 106 11.00 10.43 -5.80
C HIS A 106 9.56 10.84 -6.06
N GLY A 107 9.36 12.02 -6.60
CA GLY A 107 8.05 12.61 -6.78
C GLY A 107 7.09 11.78 -7.61
N ASP A 108 7.62 11.13 -8.64
CA ASP A 108 6.93 10.25 -9.58
C ASP A 108 6.63 8.84 -9.03
N TYR A 109 7.15 8.50 -7.82
CA TYR A 109 6.84 7.20 -7.25
C TYR A 109 5.36 7.07 -6.98
N SER A 110 4.77 6.00 -7.52
CA SER A 110 3.36 5.68 -7.34
C SER A 110 3.15 4.24 -6.90
N ALA A 111 2.13 4.01 -6.08
CA ALA A 111 1.78 2.70 -5.57
C ALA A 111 0.27 2.55 -5.40
N VAL A 112 -0.21 1.31 -5.44
CA VAL A 112 -1.60 0.96 -5.14
C VAL A 112 -1.68 -0.45 -4.58
N GLY A 113 -2.69 -0.73 -3.77
CA GLY A 113 -3.01 -2.06 -3.28
C GLY A 113 -3.38 -2.09 -1.81
N ALA A 114 -4.25 -3.00 -1.44
CA ALA A 114 -4.60 -3.29 -0.05
C ALA A 114 -3.48 -3.99 0.73
N SER A 115 -2.37 -4.34 0.07
CA SER A 115 -1.37 -5.27 0.59
C SER A 115 -0.68 -4.79 1.88
N GLY A 116 -0.52 -3.47 2.08
CA GLY A 116 -0.04 -2.94 3.35
C GLY A 116 -0.97 -3.27 4.52
N ALA A 117 -2.28 -3.08 4.34
CA ALA A 117 -3.28 -3.47 5.33
C ALA A 117 -3.36 -5.00 5.51
N VAL A 118 -3.30 -5.76 4.41
CA VAL A 118 -3.30 -7.24 4.43
C VAL A 118 -2.10 -7.77 5.20
N CYS A 119 -0.90 -7.22 4.99
CA CYS A 119 0.28 -7.56 5.78
C CYS A 119 0.06 -7.27 7.26
N GLY A 120 -0.55 -6.12 7.59
CA GLY A 120 -0.91 -5.80 8.97
C GLY A 120 -1.84 -6.83 9.61
N VAL A 121 -2.88 -7.26 8.90
CA VAL A 121 -3.82 -8.31 9.35
C VAL A 121 -3.09 -9.65 9.56
N ILE A 122 -2.23 -10.06 8.63
CA ILE A 122 -1.43 -11.29 8.76
C ILE A 122 -0.52 -11.23 9.99
N PHE A 123 0.20 -10.13 10.17
CA PHE A 123 1.16 -9.98 11.27
C PHE A 123 0.49 -9.79 12.64
N ALA A 124 -0.67 -9.14 12.67
CA ALA A 124 -1.53 -9.13 13.85
C ALA A 124 -1.99 -10.54 14.24
N SER A 125 -2.37 -11.34 13.24
CA SER A 125 -2.75 -12.75 13.46
C SER A 125 -1.56 -13.59 13.98
N ILE A 126 -0.37 -13.41 13.42
CA ILE A 126 0.85 -14.07 13.91
C ILE A 126 1.15 -13.70 15.37
N ALA A 127 0.94 -12.41 15.73
CA ALA A 127 1.18 -11.95 17.09
C ALA A 127 0.19 -12.50 18.11
N LEU A 128 -1.09 -12.61 17.74
CA LEU A 128 -2.17 -12.97 18.65
C LEU A 128 -2.52 -14.47 18.66
N PHE A 129 -1.98 -15.26 17.72
CA PHE A 129 -2.22 -16.69 17.62
C PHE A 129 -0.89 -17.47 17.58
N PRO A 130 -0.29 -17.81 18.75
CA PRO A 130 1.05 -18.41 18.84
C PRO A 130 1.23 -19.72 18.08
N ALA A 131 0.16 -20.53 18.00
CA ALA A 131 0.16 -21.81 17.28
C ALA A 131 -0.09 -21.68 15.77
N MET A 132 -0.18 -20.45 15.25
CA MET A 132 -0.51 -20.19 13.86
C MET A 132 0.55 -20.77 12.92
N ARG A 133 0.08 -21.48 11.91
CA ARG A 133 0.89 -21.99 10.81
C ARG A 133 0.34 -21.46 9.48
N LEU A 134 1.25 -21.03 8.62
CA LEU A 134 0.91 -20.51 7.29
C LEU A 134 1.30 -21.54 6.23
N GLY A 135 0.37 -21.88 5.37
CA GLY A 135 0.56 -22.76 4.23
C GLY A 135 0.29 -22.04 2.92
N PHE A 136 0.78 -22.62 1.84
CA PHE A 136 0.46 -22.15 0.50
C PHE A 136 -0.70 -22.96 -0.06
N PHE A 137 -1.62 -22.28 -0.75
CA PHE A 137 -2.79 -22.92 -1.33
C PHE A 137 -2.39 -24.04 -2.29
N GLY A 138 -2.91 -25.24 -2.07
CA GLY A 138 -2.61 -26.43 -2.89
C GLY A 138 -1.30 -27.15 -2.55
N ILE A 139 -0.52 -26.68 -1.57
CA ILE A 139 0.72 -27.33 -1.13
C ILE A 139 0.51 -27.88 0.30
N PRO A 140 0.71 -29.18 0.57
CA PRO A 140 0.52 -29.77 1.88
C PRO A 140 1.71 -29.48 2.82
N PHE A 141 2.21 -28.25 2.80
CA PHE A 141 3.30 -27.78 3.63
C PHE A 141 2.94 -26.45 4.29
N SER A 142 3.22 -26.33 5.57
CA SER A 142 2.99 -25.10 6.33
C SER A 142 4.17 -24.78 7.24
N ILE A 143 4.47 -23.52 7.40
CA ILE A 143 5.54 -23.03 8.28
C ILE A 143 4.95 -22.32 9.50
N PRO A 144 5.63 -22.34 10.66
CA PRO A 144 5.19 -21.58 11.82
C PRO A 144 5.15 -20.08 11.54
N GLY A 145 4.22 -19.36 12.18
CA GLY A 145 4.05 -17.91 12.02
C GLY A 145 5.34 -17.12 12.24
N TRP A 146 6.15 -17.50 13.26
CA TRP A 146 7.44 -16.84 13.50
C TRP A 146 8.41 -16.97 12.33
N ALA A 147 8.48 -18.15 11.69
CA ALA A 147 9.36 -18.37 10.56
C ALA A 147 8.90 -17.58 9.34
N TYR A 148 7.58 -17.59 9.07
CA TYR A 148 6.99 -16.77 8.00
C TYR A 148 7.30 -15.29 8.22
N GLY A 149 7.04 -14.76 9.41
CA GLY A 149 7.24 -13.33 9.71
C GLY A 149 8.71 -12.92 9.61
N SER A 150 9.64 -13.74 10.11
CA SER A 150 11.08 -13.47 10.01
C SER A 150 11.56 -13.48 8.55
N LEU A 151 11.15 -14.48 7.77
CA LEU A 151 11.46 -14.58 6.34
C LEU A 151 10.86 -13.39 5.55
N PHE A 152 9.64 -12.99 5.88
CA PHE A 152 8.99 -11.84 5.26
C PHE A 152 9.77 -10.54 5.52
N VAL A 153 10.23 -10.31 6.75
CA VAL A 153 11.05 -9.13 7.08
C VAL A 153 12.35 -9.14 6.27
N LEU A 154 13.05 -10.28 6.22
CA LEU A 154 14.28 -10.41 5.43
C LEU A 154 14.02 -10.19 3.93
N TYR A 155 12.95 -10.76 3.39
CA TYR A 155 12.55 -10.56 2.00
C TYR A 155 12.20 -9.10 1.70
N SER A 156 11.48 -8.43 2.60
CA SER A 156 11.15 -7.01 2.43
C SER A 156 12.40 -6.13 2.49
N ILE A 157 13.35 -6.42 3.41
CA ILE A 157 14.65 -5.74 3.47
C ILE A 157 15.42 -5.90 2.14
N TYR A 158 15.46 -7.13 1.62
CA TYR A 158 16.08 -7.41 0.33
C TYR A 158 15.40 -6.67 -0.82
N GLY A 159 14.06 -6.67 -0.87
CA GLY A 159 13.27 -5.99 -1.90
C GLY A 159 13.48 -4.47 -1.90
N ILE A 160 13.40 -3.84 -0.72
CA ILE A 160 13.66 -2.40 -0.57
C ILE A 160 15.07 -2.03 -1.04
N LYS A 161 16.06 -2.88 -0.75
CA LYS A 161 17.45 -2.65 -1.17
C LYS A 161 17.69 -2.91 -2.65
N SER A 162 17.10 -3.99 -3.21
CA SER A 162 17.39 -4.45 -4.57
C SER A 162 16.65 -3.66 -5.65
N ARG A 163 15.45 -3.17 -5.37
CA ARG A 163 14.56 -2.44 -6.31
C ARG A 163 14.36 -3.14 -7.66
N ARG A 164 14.38 -4.47 -7.66
CA ARG A 164 14.35 -5.28 -8.90
C ARG A 164 12.94 -5.66 -9.33
N ASP A 165 11.97 -5.48 -8.46
CA ASP A 165 10.56 -5.79 -8.71
C ASP A 165 9.68 -4.55 -8.47
N ASN A 166 8.43 -4.64 -8.93
CA ASN A 166 7.45 -3.57 -8.74
C ASN A 166 6.56 -3.83 -7.50
N ILE A 167 7.16 -4.39 -6.44
CA ILE A 167 6.47 -4.67 -5.18
C ILE A 167 6.75 -3.55 -4.19
N GLY A 168 5.70 -3.00 -3.58
CA GLY A 168 5.80 -1.97 -2.52
C GLY A 168 6.24 -2.59 -1.18
N HIS A 169 7.49 -3.09 -1.10
CA HIS A 169 8.03 -3.73 0.10
C HIS A 169 8.00 -2.82 1.32
N GLU A 170 8.10 -1.51 1.12
CA GLU A 170 8.03 -0.49 2.15
C GLU A 170 6.64 -0.47 2.78
N ALA A 171 5.59 -0.42 1.95
CA ALA A 171 4.21 -0.44 2.42
C ALA A 171 3.88 -1.75 3.13
N HIS A 172 4.39 -2.88 2.62
CA HIS A 172 4.22 -4.19 3.22
C HIS A 172 4.86 -4.26 4.60
N MET A 173 6.13 -3.85 4.73
CA MET A 173 6.85 -3.86 6.01
C MET A 173 6.21 -2.89 7.00
N GLY A 174 5.92 -1.66 6.58
CA GLY A 174 5.27 -0.66 7.43
C GLY A 174 3.91 -1.15 7.94
N GLY A 175 3.09 -1.69 7.04
CA GLY A 175 1.80 -2.28 7.39
C GLY A 175 1.91 -3.45 8.37
N ALA A 176 2.84 -4.36 8.13
CA ALA A 176 3.11 -5.52 8.98
C ALA A 176 3.50 -5.12 10.41
N LEU A 177 4.46 -4.20 10.55
CA LEU A 177 4.94 -3.73 11.85
C LEU A 177 3.87 -2.95 12.61
N ILE A 178 3.17 -2.02 11.94
CA ILE A 178 2.10 -1.24 12.56
C ILE A 178 0.93 -2.14 12.94
N GLY A 179 0.51 -3.07 12.09
CA GLY A 179 -0.57 -4.01 12.39
C GLY A 179 -0.26 -4.88 13.62
N MET A 180 0.97 -5.39 13.71
CA MET A 180 1.42 -6.14 14.87
C MET A 180 1.39 -5.30 16.15
N VAL A 181 1.94 -4.08 16.12
CA VAL A 181 1.96 -3.17 17.28
C VAL A 181 0.54 -2.81 17.71
N VAL A 182 -0.32 -2.44 16.78
CA VAL A 182 -1.72 -2.07 17.08
C VAL A 182 -2.47 -3.26 17.70
N ALA A 183 -2.30 -4.47 17.16
CA ALA A 183 -2.91 -5.68 17.73
C ALA A 183 -2.45 -5.93 19.18
N LEU A 184 -1.16 -5.76 19.47
CA LEU A 184 -0.60 -5.93 20.80
C LEU A 184 -1.04 -4.83 21.78
N CYS A 185 -1.26 -3.61 21.30
CA CYS A 185 -1.86 -2.55 22.13
C CYS A 185 -3.33 -2.85 22.46
N MET A 186 -4.06 -3.50 21.57
CA MET A 186 -5.47 -3.89 21.78
C MET A 186 -5.62 -5.15 22.65
N VAL A 187 -4.66 -6.08 22.57
CA VAL A 187 -4.65 -7.37 23.29
C VAL A 187 -3.26 -7.58 23.90
N PRO A 188 -2.93 -6.90 25.02
CA PRO A 188 -1.60 -6.96 25.63
C PRO A 188 -1.18 -8.35 26.11
N GLU A 189 -2.14 -9.20 26.43
CA GLU A 189 -1.88 -10.59 26.86
C GLU A 189 -1.11 -11.38 25.79
N GLY A 190 -1.30 -11.06 24.52
CA GLY A 190 -0.56 -11.66 23.40
C GLY A 190 0.96 -11.49 23.50
N ILE A 191 1.42 -10.45 24.21
CA ILE A 191 2.87 -10.22 24.43
C ILE A 191 3.47 -11.36 25.26
N ALA A 192 2.84 -11.69 26.38
CA ALA A 192 3.34 -12.75 27.26
C ALA A 192 3.26 -14.14 26.58
N GLU A 193 2.21 -14.38 25.83
CA GLU A 193 1.96 -15.66 25.17
C GLU A 193 2.91 -15.92 23.99
N ASN A 194 3.35 -14.88 23.28
CA ASN A 194 4.07 -15.02 21.99
C ASN A 194 5.30 -14.11 21.86
N TYR A 195 5.92 -13.71 22.98
CA TYR A 195 7.01 -12.72 22.99
C TYR A 195 8.19 -13.10 22.08
N ARG A 196 8.52 -14.39 21.96
CA ARG A 196 9.64 -14.85 21.10
C ARG A 196 9.37 -14.55 19.63
N THR A 197 8.16 -14.86 19.16
CA THR A 197 7.72 -14.54 17.78
C THR A 197 7.70 -13.04 17.55
N ILE A 198 7.13 -12.29 18.50
CA ILE A 198 7.02 -10.84 18.42
C ILE A 198 8.43 -10.21 18.32
N LEU A 199 9.34 -10.59 19.19
CA LEU A 199 10.71 -10.07 19.17
C LEU A 199 11.48 -10.47 17.91
N SER A 200 11.31 -11.70 17.42
CA SER A 200 11.98 -12.17 16.19
C SER A 200 11.56 -11.40 14.94
N ILE A 201 10.42 -10.75 14.96
CA ILE A 201 9.86 -9.96 13.85
C ILE A 201 10.07 -8.47 14.08
N LEU A 202 9.60 -7.94 15.23
CA LEU A 202 9.63 -6.49 15.49
C LEU A 202 11.06 -5.96 15.63
N LEU A 203 11.96 -6.71 16.26
CA LEU A 203 13.32 -6.21 16.50
C LEU A 203 14.08 -5.99 15.19
N PRO A 204 14.22 -6.97 14.28
CA PRO A 204 14.92 -6.73 13.01
C PRO A 204 14.18 -5.75 12.09
N GLY A 205 12.84 -5.77 12.08
CA GLY A 205 12.04 -4.83 11.30
C GLY A 205 12.21 -3.39 11.78
N ALA A 206 12.10 -3.13 13.09
CA ALA A 206 12.29 -1.81 13.68
C ALA A 206 13.73 -1.31 13.52
N LEU A 207 14.72 -2.19 13.72
CA LEU A 207 16.14 -1.86 13.51
C LEU A 207 16.38 -1.45 12.05
N PHE A 208 15.81 -2.17 11.09
CA PHE A 208 15.95 -1.84 9.68
C PHE A 208 15.29 -0.51 9.34
N VAL A 209 14.06 -0.25 9.83
CA VAL A 209 13.40 1.06 9.65
C VAL A 209 14.23 2.17 10.29
N TYR A 210 14.79 1.95 11.48
CA TYR A 210 15.69 2.92 12.11
C TYR A 210 16.93 3.22 11.25
N ILE A 211 17.57 2.17 10.71
CA ILE A 211 18.76 2.33 9.85
C ILE A 211 18.40 3.10 8.58
N ILE A 212 17.28 2.80 7.90
CA ILE A 212 16.85 3.53 6.70
C ILE A 212 16.62 5.02 7.01
N VAL A 213 16.02 5.33 8.15
CA VAL A 213 15.66 6.70 8.51
C VAL A 213 16.88 7.51 8.95
N LYS A 214 17.76 6.90 9.75
CA LYS A 214 18.89 7.62 10.40
C LYS A 214 20.23 7.45 9.72
N CYS A 215 20.46 6.29 9.11
CA CYS A 215 21.75 5.89 8.56
C CYS A 215 21.62 5.27 7.15
N PRO A 216 20.95 5.92 6.19
CA PRO A 216 20.69 5.34 4.86
C PRO A 216 21.95 4.94 4.12
N HIS A 217 23.07 5.60 4.39
CA HIS A 217 24.38 5.32 3.79
C HIS A 217 24.92 3.92 4.13
N ILE A 218 24.58 3.35 5.27
CA ILE A 218 25.00 2.00 5.68
C ILE A 218 24.43 0.93 4.72
N LEU A 219 23.26 1.18 4.16
CA LEU A 219 22.58 0.26 3.25
C LEU A 219 23.00 0.47 1.78
N PHE A 220 23.98 1.34 1.51
CA PHE A 220 24.36 1.76 0.14
C PHE A 220 23.17 2.29 -0.68
N ILE A 221 22.13 2.79 0.01
CA ILE A 221 21.04 3.52 -0.62
C ILE A 221 21.62 4.87 -1.02
N ASP A 222 21.62 5.16 -2.33
CA ASP A 222 22.28 6.33 -2.89
C ASP A 222 21.82 7.61 -2.16
N ASN A 223 22.76 8.32 -1.55
CA ASN A 223 22.50 9.54 -0.76
C ASN A 223 21.87 10.67 -1.60
N ARG A 224 21.93 10.59 -2.93
CA ARG A 224 21.22 11.50 -3.83
C ARG A 224 19.72 11.44 -3.59
N TYR A 225 19.18 10.30 -3.19
CA TYR A 225 17.78 10.11 -2.86
C TYR A 225 17.36 10.77 -1.55
N PHE A 226 18.27 11.06 -0.63
CA PHE A 226 17.95 11.69 0.66
C PHE A 226 18.34 13.18 0.72
N LYS A 227 19.05 13.71 -0.29
CA LYS A 227 19.53 15.10 -0.31
C LYS A 227 18.81 16.05 -1.26
N ALA A 228 17.94 15.56 -2.11
CA ALA A 228 17.17 16.42 -3.01
C ALA A 228 15.82 16.79 -2.38
N HIS A 229 15.65 18.02 -1.99
CA HIS A 229 14.42 18.79 -1.87
C HIS A 229 13.40 18.41 -0.78
N VAL A 230 13.76 18.58 0.48
CA VAL A 230 12.81 19.06 1.46
C VAL A 230 13.07 20.56 1.65
N GLY A 231 12.39 21.37 0.90
CA GLY A 231 12.44 22.80 1.18
C GLY A 231 11.99 23.76 0.10
N ASP A 232 12.38 23.57 -1.14
CA ASP A 232 12.09 24.55 -2.18
C ASP A 232 11.59 23.87 -3.47
N TYR A 233 10.32 23.52 -3.50
CA TYR A 233 9.65 23.44 -4.78
C TYR A 233 9.38 24.86 -5.25
N ASP A 234 10.21 25.31 -6.17
CA ASP A 234 10.04 26.58 -6.86
C ASP A 234 8.76 26.54 -7.72
N MET A 235 8.25 27.73 -8.11
CA MET A 235 7.10 27.83 -9.00
C MET A 235 7.30 27.06 -10.31
N ASP A 236 8.53 26.91 -10.77
CA ASP A 236 8.91 26.12 -11.94
C ASP A 236 8.64 24.61 -11.76
N ASP A 237 8.94 24.05 -10.59
CA ASP A 237 8.66 22.63 -10.31
C ASP A 237 7.16 22.34 -10.27
N ARG A 238 6.35 23.25 -9.72
CA ARG A 238 4.89 23.16 -9.75
C ARG A 238 4.35 23.23 -11.19
N TYR A 239 4.88 24.14 -11.99
CA TYR A 239 4.53 24.29 -13.40
C TYR A 239 4.85 23.02 -14.20
N HIS A 240 6.03 22.40 -13.98
CA HIS A 240 6.42 21.15 -14.63
C HIS A 240 5.55 19.96 -14.22
N LEU A 241 5.12 19.90 -12.95
CA LEU A 241 4.22 18.85 -12.45
C LEU A 241 2.79 18.99 -13.01
N GLU A 242 2.25 20.21 -13.03
CA GLU A 242 0.96 20.50 -13.65
C GLU A 242 0.97 20.13 -15.13
N ARG A 243 2.04 20.51 -15.83
CA ARG A 243 2.22 20.23 -17.25
C ARG A 243 2.40 18.74 -17.56
N ALA A 244 3.12 18.00 -16.71
CA ALA A 244 3.24 16.54 -16.84
C ALA A 244 1.90 15.83 -16.60
N GLY A 245 1.10 16.30 -15.64
CA GLY A 245 -0.26 15.80 -15.41
C GLY A 245 -1.21 16.10 -16.58
N GLU A 246 -1.17 17.30 -17.12
CA GLU A 246 -1.95 17.71 -18.29
C GLU A 246 -1.56 16.90 -19.55
N GLN A 247 -0.27 16.61 -19.72
CA GLN A 247 0.21 15.81 -20.84
C GLN A 247 -0.24 14.35 -20.76
N GLN A 248 -0.27 13.76 -19.56
CA GLN A 248 -0.80 12.41 -19.35
C GLN A 248 -2.33 12.35 -19.60
N ASP A 249 -3.08 13.37 -19.18
CA ASP A 249 -4.51 13.45 -19.44
C ASP A 249 -4.80 13.63 -20.94
N LEU A 250 -4.00 14.45 -21.62
CA LEU A 250 -4.08 14.64 -23.08
C LEU A 250 -3.78 13.33 -23.83
N ASP A 251 -2.70 12.62 -23.48
CA ASP A 251 -2.34 11.35 -24.08
C ASP A 251 -3.45 10.30 -23.90
N TYR A 252 -4.05 10.26 -22.71
CA TYR A 252 -5.21 9.39 -22.45
C TYR A 252 -6.42 9.74 -23.34
N LEU A 253 -6.73 11.04 -23.48
CA LEU A 253 -7.84 11.49 -24.33
C LEU A 253 -7.57 11.15 -25.80
N LEU A 254 -6.35 11.37 -26.27
CA LEU A 254 -5.93 11.03 -27.64
C LEU A 254 -5.99 9.50 -27.90
N GLU A 255 -5.53 8.69 -26.96
CA GLU A 255 -5.63 7.24 -27.08
C GLU A 255 -7.09 6.76 -27.11
N LYS A 256 -7.96 7.37 -26.30
CA LYS A 256 -9.40 7.08 -26.29
C LYS A 256 -10.06 7.45 -27.61
N ILE A 257 -9.68 8.61 -28.17
CA ILE A 257 -10.15 9.05 -29.49
C ILE A 257 -9.67 8.09 -30.58
N HIS A 258 -8.40 7.70 -30.52
CA HIS A 258 -7.83 6.77 -31.51
C HIS A 258 -8.53 5.40 -31.50
N LYS A 259 -8.83 4.88 -30.30
CA LYS A 259 -9.47 3.56 -30.15
C LYS A 259 -10.98 3.55 -30.38
N ARG A 260 -11.69 4.63 -30.05
CA ARG A 260 -13.16 4.66 -29.97
C ARG A 260 -13.81 5.84 -30.68
N GLY A 261 -13.00 6.71 -31.30
CA GLY A 261 -13.46 7.92 -32.01
C GLY A 261 -13.89 9.07 -31.09
N MET A 262 -13.98 10.28 -31.63
CA MET A 262 -14.35 11.51 -30.91
C MET A 262 -15.70 11.43 -30.16
N LYS A 263 -16.64 10.60 -30.64
CA LYS A 263 -17.96 10.44 -30.01
C LYS A 263 -17.90 9.69 -28.66
N SER A 264 -16.80 9.03 -28.36
CA SER A 264 -16.60 8.31 -27.10
C SER A 264 -16.26 9.21 -25.90
N LEU A 265 -15.91 10.45 -26.15
CA LEU A 265 -15.60 11.42 -25.10
C LEU A 265 -16.87 11.87 -24.39
N THR A 266 -16.82 11.90 -23.07
CA THR A 266 -17.82 12.58 -22.23
C THR A 266 -17.77 14.08 -22.42
N LYS A 267 -18.80 14.80 -21.99
CA LYS A 267 -18.86 16.26 -22.06
C LYS A 267 -17.65 16.91 -21.37
N LYS A 268 -17.29 16.40 -20.20
CA LYS A 268 -16.16 16.89 -19.40
C LYS A 268 -14.80 16.62 -20.08
N GLU A 269 -14.63 15.47 -20.70
CA GLU A 269 -13.42 15.12 -21.46
C GLU A 269 -13.28 15.99 -22.73
N ARG A 270 -14.38 16.38 -23.36
CA ARG A 270 -14.35 17.34 -24.50
C ARG A 270 -13.97 18.73 -24.06
N GLU A 271 -14.49 19.20 -22.92
CA GLU A 271 -14.12 20.49 -22.35
C GLU A 271 -12.63 20.53 -22.01
N MET A 272 -12.09 19.47 -21.42
CA MET A 272 -10.64 19.34 -21.18
C MET A 272 -9.83 19.37 -22.48
N LEU A 273 -10.23 18.61 -23.50
CA LEU A 273 -9.54 18.61 -24.79
C LEU A 273 -9.55 19.98 -25.48
N MET A 274 -10.67 20.71 -25.40
CA MET A 274 -10.75 22.08 -25.93
C MET A 274 -9.80 23.03 -25.18
N LYS A 275 -9.76 22.95 -23.84
CA LYS A 275 -8.83 23.76 -23.05
C LYS A 275 -7.38 23.53 -23.49
N TYR A 276 -6.96 22.28 -23.67
CA TYR A 276 -5.61 21.96 -24.14
C TYR A 276 -5.35 22.41 -25.59
N SER A 277 -6.37 22.53 -26.43
CA SER A 277 -6.21 23.02 -27.82
C SER A 277 -6.13 24.55 -27.92
N GLU A 278 -6.54 25.27 -26.88
CA GLU A 278 -6.47 26.75 -26.82
C GLU A 278 -5.13 27.22 -26.20
N GLU A 279 -4.40 26.35 -25.52
CA GLU A 279 -3.11 26.65 -24.86
C GLU A 279 -1.89 26.33 -25.76
N VAL A 280 -2.11 25.80 -26.98
CA VAL A 280 -1.08 25.57 -28.03
C VAL A 280 -1.16 26.63 -29.09
#